data_5a0ad5c945d9b736b64f654c0038f6ba
#
_entry.id   5a0ad5c945d9b736b64f654c0038f6ba
#
_cell.length_a   1.000
_cell.length_b   1.000
_cell.length_c   1.000
_cell.angle_alpha   90.00
_cell.angle_beta   90.00
_cell.angle_gamma   90.00
#
_symmetry.space_group_name_H-M   'P 1'
#
loop_
_entity.id
_entity.type
_entity.pdbx_description
1 polymer ?
#
loop_
_entity_poly.entity_id
_entity_poly.type
_entity_poly.pdbx_seq_one_letter_code
_entity_poly.pdbx_strand_id
1 'polypeptide(L)'
;MNYTFKSLTEQLIKKPEDGKTLVEKLSSNESGFCQSLVSTGYLTTQQMAQAADRYRLGKTTDGGVVFWEMDEEHRIRDGKVMYYRNDCHRNKEKNPQWISYMLKQEGALSRILNPERCLFGLHLLHENEEGRTIAVVEAEKTAVICSELFPEYCWMAAGGLSMLSAAMLYPLRDYKVVLFPDTDETGQAYKHWKAVADTAQENFDYPIRVSRILEEQATCQQKAAKIDIIDYLFSDNR
;
A
#
# COMPACT_ATOMS: atom_id res chain seq x y z
N MET A 1 -17.96 16.92 15.69
CA MET A 1 -18.22 15.57 16.23
C MET A 1 -16.89 14.87 16.30
N ASN A 2 -16.38 14.61 17.52
CA ASN A 2 -15.13 13.87 17.69
C ASN A 2 -15.42 12.39 17.41
N TYR A 3 -15.12 11.93 16.21
CA TYR A 3 -15.06 10.49 15.93
C TYR A 3 -13.79 9.93 16.55
N THR A 4 -13.93 9.22 17.65
CA THR A 4 -12.84 8.43 18.23
C THR A 4 -12.62 7.22 17.32
N PHE A 5 -11.63 7.27 16.44
CA PHE A 5 -11.27 6.17 15.58
C PHE A 5 -10.59 5.09 16.42
N LYS A 6 -11.20 3.91 16.47
CA LYS A 6 -10.62 2.76 17.12
C LYS A 6 -9.86 1.93 16.09
N SER A 7 -8.62 1.59 16.39
CA SER A 7 -7.85 0.66 15.57
C SER A 7 -8.58 -0.69 15.47
N LEU A 8 -8.27 -1.45 14.43
CA LEU A 8 -8.81 -2.81 14.28
C LEU A 8 -8.47 -3.65 15.54
N THR A 9 -7.29 -3.43 16.10
CA THR A 9 -6.82 -4.05 17.34
C THR A 9 -7.76 -3.79 18.52
N GLU A 10 -8.21 -2.54 18.73
CA GLU A 10 -9.14 -2.21 19.81
C GLU A 10 -10.54 -2.76 19.57
N GLN A 11 -10.88 -3.03 18.31
CA GLN A 11 -12.21 -3.48 17.90
C GLN A 11 -12.31 -5.00 17.77
N LEU A 12 -11.25 -5.66 17.32
CA LEU A 12 -11.18 -7.12 17.20
C LEU A 12 -11.09 -7.78 18.55
N ILE A 13 -10.51 -7.07 19.50
CA ILE A 13 -9.97 -7.74 20.63
C ILE A 13 -10.17 -6.87 21.83
N LYS A 14 -10.74 -7.47 22.82
CA LYS A 14 -10.85 -6.90 24.17
C LYS A 14 -9.47 -6.69 24.83
N LYS A 15 -8.36 -6.97 24.11
CA LYS A 15 -6.98 -6.85 24.58
C LYS A 15 -6.06 -6.41 23.44
N PRO A 16 -5.28 -5.32 23.58
CA PRO A 16 -4.35 -4.81 22.56
C PRO A 16 -3.31 -5.82 22.02
N GLU A 17 -2.97 -6.82 22.84
CA GLU A 17 -1.97 -7.85 22.54
C GLU A 17 -2.34 -8.75 21.35
N ASP A 18 -3.60 -8.92 21.06
CA ASP A 18 -4.10 -9.88 20.09
C ASP A 18 -3.94 -9.40 18.63
N GLY A 19 -3.95 -8.08 18.34
CA GLY A 19 -3.71 -7.56 16.99
C GLY A 19 -2.25 -7.67 16.58
N LYS A 20 -1.33 -7.39 17.50
CA LYS A 20 0.09 -7.65 17.32
C LYS A 20 0.30 -9.15 17.08
N THR A 21 -0.34 -9.99 17.88
CA THR A 21 -0.33 -11.45 17.75
C THR A 21 -0.88 -11.91 16.40
N LEU A 22 -1.92 -11.26 15.86
CA LEU A 22 -2.46 -11.62 14.54
C LEU A 22 -1.46 -11.32 13.43
N VAL A 23 -0.82 -10.14 13.43
CA VAL A 23 0.22 -9.80 12.46
C VAL A 23 1.40 -10.77 12.58
N GLU A 24 1.89 -11.03 13.77
CA GLU A 24 2.97 -11.97 14.01
C GLU A 24 2.62 -13.39 13.54
N LYS A 25 1.42 -13.86 13.84
CA LYS A 25 0.94 -15.19 13.44
C LYS A 25 0.82 -15.35 11.91
N LEU A 26 0.46 -14.30 11.20
CA LEU A 26 0.33 -14.33 9.74
C LEU A 26 1.60 -13.85 9.03
N SER A 27 2.57 -13.30 9.75
CA SER A 27 3.82 -12.78 9.17
C SER A 27 4.55 -13.89 8.40
N SER A 28 4.86 -13.64 7.13
CA SER A 28 5.49 -14.62 6.27
C SER A 28 6.06 -13.97 5.00
N ASN A 29 7.24 -14.42 4.60
CA ASN A 29 7.85 -14.11 3.31
C ASN A 29 7.64 -15.22 2.27
N GLU A 30 6.73 -16.17 2.51
CA GLU A 30 6.47 -17.35 1.67
C GLU A 30 5.14 -17.28 0.92
N SER A 31 4.49 -16.11 0.86
CA SER A 31 3.28 -15.93 0.05
C SER A 31 3.58 -16.12 -1.45
N GLY A 32 2.55 -16.42 -2.24
CA GLY A 32 2.70 -16.49 -3.70
C GLY A 32 3.23 -15.18 -4.29
N PHE A 33 2.91 -14.05 -3.68
CA PHE A 33 3.46 -12.74 -4.04
C PHE A 33 4.98 -12.68 -3.81
N CYS A 34 5.46 -13.03 -2.62
CA CYS A 34 6.89 -13.03 -2.30
C CYS A 34 7.68 -13.95 -3.25
N GLN A 35 7.15 -15.14 -3.52
CA GLN A 35 7.77 -16.06 -4.48
C GLN A 35 7.81 -15.47 -5.90
N SER A 36 6.74 -14.80 -6.33
CA SER A 36 6.68 -14.20 -7.67
C SER A 36 7.64 -13.01 -7.83
N LEU A 37 7.90 -12.22 -6.78
CA LEU A 37 8.89 -11.13 -6.82
C LEU A 37 10.30 -11.64 -7.17
N VAL A 38 10.66 -12.81 -6.63
CA VAL A 38 11.98 -13.42 -6.88
C VAL A 38 12.01 -14.11 -8.24
N SER A 39 10.99 -14.90 -8.57
CA SER A 39 10.95 -15.67 -9.82
C SER A 39 10.89 -14.79 -11.08
N THR A 40 10.32 -13.60 -10.98
CA THR A 40 10.27 -12.62 -12.08
C THR A 40 11.50 -11.71 -12.16
N GLY A 41 12.39 -11.78 -11.16
CA GLY A 41 13.60 -10.95 -11.09
C GLY A 41 13.35 -9.51 -10.68
N TYR A 42 12.18 -9.17 -10.14
CA TYR A 42 11.96 -7.83 -9.56
C TYR A 42 12.87 -7.58 -8.37
N LEU A 43 12.98 -8.57 -7.48
CA LEU A 43 13.82 -8.51 -6.28
C LEU A 43 14.68 -9.78 -6.15
N THR A 44 15.84 -9.64 -5.57
CA THR A 44 16.61 -10.79 -5.06
C THR A 44 15.90 -11.40 -3.84
N THR A 45 16.25 -12.64 -3.49
CA THR A 45 15.73 -13.29 -2.28
C THR A 45 15.98 -12.46 -1.01
N GLN A 46 17.13 -11.82 -0.91
CA GLN A 46 17.49 -10.97 0.22
C GLN A 46 16.61 -9.71 0.28
N GLN A 47 16.47 -8.99 -0.84
CA GLN A 47 15.62 -7.81 -0.94
C GLN A 47 14.15 -8.14 -0.63
N MET A 48 13.66 -9.26 -1.18
CA MET A 48 12.29 -9.71 -0.89
C MET A 48 12.08 -9.97 0.60
N ALA A 49 13.05 -10.63 1.27
CA ALA A 49 12.95 -10.88 2.71
C ALA A 49 12.99 -9.57 3.53
N GLN A 50 13.85 -8.62 3.15
CA GLN A 50 13.94 -7.30 3.78
C GLN A 50 12.64 -6.50 3.61
N ALA A 51 12.07 -6.48 2.40
CA ALA A 51 10.80 -5.81 2.14
C ALA A 51 9.64 -6.47 2.89
N ALA A 52 9.60 -7.81 2.94
CA ALA A 52 8.56 -8.54 3.66
C ALA A 52 8.60 -8.24 5.16
N ASP A 53 9.78 -8.16 5.76
CA ASP A 53 9.95 -7.79 7.16
C ASP A 53 9.57 -6.32 7.41
N ARG A 54 10.10 -5.40 6.59
CA ARG A 54 9.81 -3.95 6.67
C ARG A 54 8.32 -3.66 6.66
N TYR A 55 7.58 -4.25 5.71
CA TYR A 55 6.13 -4.03 5.57
C TYR A 55 5.28 -5.01 6.38
N ARG A 56 5.91 -5.89 7.18
CA ARG A 56 5.20 -6.89 7.97
C ARG A 56 4.25 -7.75 7.12
N LEU A 57 4.69 -8.14 5.90
CA LEU A 57 3.82 -8.88 4.99
C LEU A 57 3.31 -10.17 5.64
N GLY A 58 2.02 -10.45 5.44
CA GLY A 58 1.40 -11.66 5.93
C GLY A 58 1.09 -12.66 4.82
N LYS A 59 0.72 -13.88 5.22
CA LYS A 59 0.26 -14.94 4.32
C LYS A 59 -1.00 -15.60 4.86
N THR A 60 -1.99 -15.78 4.00
CA THR A 60 -3.17 -16.58 4.30
C THR A 60 -2.92 -18.06 4.00
N THR A 61 -3.72 -18.94 4.58
CA THR A 61 -3.59 -20.40 4.39
C THR A 61 -3.78 -20.83 2.93
N ASP A 62 -4.52 -20.09 2.14
CA ASP A 62 -4.75 -20.32 0.71
C ASP A 62 -3.76 -19.57 -0.21
N GLY A 63 -2.67 -19.04 0.36
CA GLY A 63 -1.52 -18.48 -0.37
C GLY A 63 -1.60 -17.00 -0.72
N GLY A 64 -2.63 -16.29 -0.28
CA GLY A 64 -2.73 -14.85 -0.44
C GLY A 64 -1.67 -14.10 0.37
N VAL A 65 -1.21 -12.96 -0.12
CA VAL A 65 -0.43 -12.01 0.67
C VAL A 65 -1.35 -11.09 1.45
N VAL A 66 -0.98 -10.76 2.68
CA VAL A 66 -1.68 -9.74 3.48
C VAL A 66 -0.84 -8.48 3.51
N PHE A 67 -1.39 -7.39 2.99
CA PHE A 67 -0.86 -6.04 3.10
C PHE A 67 -1.57 -5.34 4.25
N TRP A 68 -0.86 -5.17 5.37
CA TRP A 68 -1.43 -4.56 6.56
C TRP A 68 -1.48 -3.04 6.45
N GLU A 69 -2.62 -2.47 6.74
CA GLU A 69 -2.75 -1.04 6.99
C GLU A 69 -2.49 -0.80 8.48
N MET A 70 -1.29 -0.31 8.76
CA MET A 70 -0.86 0.09 10.10
C MET A 70 -0.59 1.58 10.11
N ASP A 71 -1.13 2.27 11.10
CA ASP A 71 -0.89 3.70 11.29
C ASP A 71 0.50 3.99 11.90
N GLU A 72 0.78 5.26 12.10
CA GLU A 72 2.06 5.74 12.64
C GLU A 72 2.35 5.25 14.06
N GLU A 73 1.35 4.88 14.85
CA GLU A 73 1.54 4.26 16.15
C GLU A 73 1.52 2.72 16.10
N HIS A 74 1.70 2.14 14.91
CA HIS A 74 1.66 0.69 14.65
C HIS A 74 0.34 0.00 15.03
N ARG A 75 -0.76 0.76 15.10
CA ARG A 75 -2.09 0.18 15.30
C ARG A 75 -2.61 -0.34 13.97
N ILE A 76 -3.13 -1.57 13.97
CA ILE A 76 -3.68 -2.17 12.77
C ILE A 76 -5.04 -1.57 12.47
N ARG A 77 -5.20 -0.98 11.30
CA ARG A 77 -6.45 -0.44 10.80
C ARG A 77 -7.25 -1.50 10.03
N ASP A 78 -6.59 -2.23 9.15
CA ASP A 78 -7.12 -3.41 8.44
C ASP A 78 -5.96 -4.18 7.79
N GLY A 79 -6.28 -5.21 7.01
CA GLY A 79 -5.35 -5.91 6.14
C GLY A 79 -6.03 -6.25 4.82
N LYS A 80 -5.38 -5.94 3.71
CA LYS A 80 -5.86 -6.28 2.36
C LYS A 80 -5.21 -7.58 1.90
N VAL A 81 -6.01 -8.58 1.63
CA VAL A 81 -5.56 -9.86 1.09
C VAL A 81 -5.62 -9.82 -0.43
N MET A 82 -4.48 -10.08 -1.05
CA MET A 82 -4.33 -10.10 -2.50
C MET A 82 -3.70 -11.41 -2.98
N TYR A 83 -4.00 -11.78 -4.20
CA TYR A 83 -3.46 -12.99 -4.84
C TYR A 83 -2.71 -12.62 -6.10
N TYR A 84 -1.53 -13.18 -6.26
CA TYR A 84 -0.66 -12.95 -7.41
C TYR A 84 -0.34 -14.26 -8.11
N ARG A 85 -0.15 -14.16 -9.43
CA ARG A 85 0.34 -15.25 -10.26
C ARG A 85 1.87 -15.28 -10.24
N ASN A 86 2.46 -16.32 -10.79
CA ASN A 86 3.91 -16.47 -10.83
C ASN A 86 4.62 -15.37 -11.65
N ASP A 87 3.90 -14.66 -12.53
CA ASP A 87 4.37 -13.52 -13.30
C ASP A 87 4.27 -12.18 -12.53
N CYS A 88 3.98 -12.23 -11.24
CA CYS A 88 3.77 -11.08 -10.36
C CYS A 88 2.61 -10.16 -10.76
N HIS A 89 1.69 -10.63 -11.61
CA HIS A 89 0.45 -9.94 -11.90
C HIS A 89 -0.66 -10.42 -10.96
N ARG A 90 -1.58 -9.50 -10.65
CA ARG A 90 -2.75 -9.83 -9.84
C ARG A 90 -3.52 -11.01 -10.45
N ASN A 91 -3.85 -12.00 -9.63
CA ASN A 91 -4.78 -13.06 -10.03
C ASN A 91 -6.21 -12.50 -10.01
N LYS A 92 -6.77 -12.23 -11.21
CA LYS A 92 -8.11 -11.65 -11.38
C LYS A 92 -9.25 -12.64 -11.10
N GLU A 93 -8.94 -13.93 -10.99
CA GLU A 93 -9.92 -14.98 -10.63
C GLU A 93 -10.27 -14.93 -9.13
N LYS A 94 -9.38 -14.35 -8.31
CA LYS A 94 -9.60 -14.16 -6.87
C LYS A 94 -9.81 -12.68 -6.57
N ASN A 95 -10.93 -12.34 -5.93
CA ASN A 95 -11.21 -10.98 -5.49
C ASN A 95 -10.33 -10.60 -4.29
N PRO A 96 -9.94 -9.32 -4.16
CA PRO A 96 -9.35 -8.82 -2.93
C PRO A 96 -10.29 -9.05 -1.75
N GLN A 97 -9.74 -9.37 -0.60
CA GLN A 97 -10.48 -9.54 0.64
C GLN A 97 -9.91 -8.62 1.72
N TRP A 98 -10.70 -8.38 2.75
CA TRP A 98 -10.30 -7.60 3.90
C TRP A 98 -10.29 -8.47 5.14
N ILE A 99 -9.25 -8.38 5.94
CA ILE A 99 -9.12 -9.18 7.18
C ILE A 99 -10.30 -8.91 8.12
N SER A 100 -10.71 -7.65 8.26
CA SER A 100 -11.89 -7.28 9.05
C SER A 100 -13.16 -8.01 8.60
N TYR A 101 -13.36 -8.15 7.29
CA TYR A 101 -14.50 -8.86 6.72
C TYR A 101 -14.41 -10.36 6.95
N MET A 102 -13.23 -10.96 6.72
CA MET A 102 -12.99 -12.39 6.95
C MET A 102 -13.27 -12.78 8.41
N LEU A 103 -12.72 -12.01 9.35
CA LEU A 103 -12.92 -12.24 10.78
C LEU A 103 -14.38 -12.07 11.23
N LYS A 104 -15.13 -11.19 10.57
CA LYS A 104 -16.57 -11.09 10.79
C LYS A 104 -17.29 -12.34 10.33
N GLN A 105 -16.96 -12.87 9.16
CA GLN A 105 -17.57 -14.10 8.66
C GLN A 105 -17.27 -15.30 9.56
N GLU A 106 -16.08 -15.35 10.15
CA GLU A 106 -15.69 -16.40 11.13
C GLU A 106 -16.31 -16.19 12.52
N GLY A 107 -17.10 -15.13 12.72
CA GLY A 107 -17.72 -14.81 14.00
C GLY A 107 -16.76 -14.24 15.05
N ALA A 108 -15.51 -13.97 14.68
CA ALA A 108 -14.51 -13.34 15.54
C ALA A 108 -14.80 -11.85 15.80
N LEU A 109 -15.59 -11.21 14.92
CA LEU A 109 -16.07 -9.84 15.07
C LEU A 109 -17.60 -9.81 15.12
N SER A 110 -18.15 -9.10 16.11
CA SER A 110 -19.59 -8.92 16.24
C SER A 110 -20.21 -8.03 15.14
N ARG A 111 -19.43 -7.07 14.62
CA ARG A 111 -19.81 -6.19 13.51
C ARG A 111 -18.58 -5.67 12.78
N ILE A 112 -18.72 -5.38 11.46
CA ILE A 112 -17.73 -4.57 10.75
C ILE A 112 -17.92 -3.14 11.26
N LEU A 113 -16.85 -2.63 11.83
CA LEU A 113 -16.69 -1.20 12.03
C LEU A 113 -15.90 -0.75 10.79
N ASN A 114 -16.36 0.31 10.09
CA ASN A 114 -15.55 0.92 9.03
C ASN A 114 -14.28 1.48 9.69
N PRO A 115 -13.14 0.79 9.65
CA PRO A 115 -11.93 1.36 10.18
C PRO A 115 -11.58 2.58 9.33
N GLU A 116 -11.09 3.62 9.96
CA GLU A 116 -10.47 4.70 9.22
C GLU A 116 -9.25 4.13 8.51
N ARG A 117 -9.24 4.24 7.20
CA ARG A 117 -8.19 3.71 6.35
C ARG A 117 -6.94 4.58 6.47
N CYS A 118 -5.78 3.97 6.36
CA CYS A 118 -4.50 4.67 6.29
C CYS A 118 -3.68 4.13 5.12
N LEU A 119 -2.60 4.83 4.78
CA LEU A 119 -1.69 4.35 3.74
C LEU A 119 -1.01 3.05 4.20
N PHE A 120 -0.90 2.09 3.28
CA PHE A 120 0.01 0.97 3.46
C PHE A 120 1.45 1.50 3.60
N GLY A 121 2.16 1.03 4.61
CA GLY A 121 3.51 1.53 4.92
C GLY A 121 3.55 2.79 5.80
N LEU A 122 2.41 3.31 6.28
CA LEU A 122 2.38 4.52 7.13
C LEU A 122 3.17 4.33 8.44
N HIS A 123 3.20 3.12 9.00
CA HIS A 123 3.98 2.78 10.19
C HIS A 123 5.50 3.02 10.03
N LEU A 124 6.00 3.09 8.78
CA LEU A 124 7.41 3.39 8.49
C LEU A 124 7.76 4.88 8.68
N LEU A 125 6.77 5.72 8.94
CA LEU A 125 6.96 7.15 9.08
C LEU A 125 7.91 7.49 10.24
N HIS A 126 7.80 6.80 11.36
CA HIS A 126 8.69 6.96 12.52
C HIS A 126 10.10 6.39 12.29
N GLU A 127 10.24 5.46 11.36
CA GLU A 127 11.55 4.91 10.97
C GLU A 127 12.26 5.80 9.93
N ASN A 128 11.58 6.87 9.46
CA ASN A 128 12.11 7.82 8.47
C ASN A 128 12.94 8.93 9.13
N GLU A 129 13.85 8.56 10.04
CA GLU A 129 14.71 9.51 10.78
C GLU A 129 15.60 10.39 9.88
N GLU A 130 15.94 9.90 8.69
CA GLU A 130 16.74 10.62 7.70
C GLU A 130 15.97 11.70 6.93
N GLY A 131 14.67 11.84 7.17
CA GLY A 131 13.81 12.79 6.47
C GLY A 131 13.69 12.54 4.97
N ARG A 132 13.75 11.26 4.54
CA ARG A 132 13.54 10.87 3.14
C ARG A 132 12.19 11.38 2.63
N THR A 133 12.13 11.70 1.36
CA THR A 133 10.87 12.07 0.70
C THR A 133 9.90 10.89 0.75
N ILE A 134 8.67 11.13 1.16
CA ILE A 134 7.60 10.14 1.11
C ILE A 134 7.10 10.01 -0.31
N ALA A 135 7.12 8.81 -0.86
CA ALA A 135 6.59 8.48 -2.17
C ALA A 135 5.33 7.63 -2.03
N VAL A 136 4.21 8.06 -2.61
CA VAL A 136 2.94 7.34 -2.54
C VAL A 136 2.56 6.84 -3.92
N VAL A 137 2.31 5.53 -4.04
CA VAL A 137 1.86 4.82 -5.25
C VAL A 137 0.45 4.26 -5.08
N GLU A 138 -0.17 3.76 -6.16
CA GLU A 138 -1.50 3.17 -6.07
C GLU A 138 -1.47 1.80 -5.40
N ALA A 139 -0.61 0.89 -5.87
CA ALA A 139 -0.61 -0.49 -5.44
C ALA A 139 0.47 -0.80 -4.39
N GLU A 140 0.13 -1.63 -3.43
CA GLU A 140 1.06 -2.12 -2.39
C GLU A 140 2.25 -2.88 -3.00
N LYS A 141 2.01 -3.66 -4.09
CA LYS A 141 3.07 -4.33 -4.87
C LYS A 141 4.17 -3.34 -5.26
N THR A 142 3.75 -2.21 -5.82
CA THR A 142 4.64 -1.17 -6.33
C THR A 142 5.46 -0.54 -5.21
N ALA A 143 4.82 -0.24 -4.06
CA ALA A 143 5.54 0.28 -2.88
C ALA A 143 6.60 -0.71 -2.36
N VAL A 144 6.26 -2.00 -2.27
CA VAL A 144 7.18 -3.07 -1.83
C VAL A 144 8.40 -3.18 -2.75
N ILE A 145 8.19 -3.19 -4.07
CA ILE A 145 9.29 -3.30 -5.04
C ILE A 145 10.15 -2.02 -5.01
N CYS A 146 9.51 -0.86 -5.06
CA CYS A 146 10.21 0.43 -5.08
C CYS A 146 11.04 0.64 -3.81
N SER A 147 10.63 0.13 -2.65
CA SER A 147 11.37 0.30 -1.40
C SER A 147 12.75 -0.32 -1.40
N GLU A 148 12.96 -1.34 -2.24
CA GLU A 148 14.26 -2.00 -2.39
C GLU A 148 15.08 -1.44 -3.57
N LEU A 149 14.41 -0.91 -4.59
CA LEU A 149 15.07 -0.37 -5.78
C LEU A 149 15.42 1.12 -5.64
N PHE A 150 14.66 1.86 -4.86
CA PHE A 150 14.80 3.29 -4.64
C PHE A 150 14.74 3.62 -3.13
N PRO A 151 15.73 3.18 -2.35
CA PRO A 151 15.72 3.31 -0.88
C PRO A 151 15.84 4.77 -0.39
N GLU A 152 16.15 5.71 -1.28
CA GLU A 152 16.18 7.14 -0.99
C GLU A 152 14.78 7.75 -0.73
N TYR A 153 13.71 7.00 -1.00
CA TYR A 153 12.34 7.35 -0.65
C TYR A 153 11.80 6.44 0.45
N CYS A 154 10.84 6.97 1.22
CA CYS A 154 9.97 6.13 2.06
C CYS A 154 8.69 5.84 1.27
N TRP A 155 8.52 4.59 0.82
CA TRP A 155 7.43 4.20 -0.08
C TRP A 155 6.18 3.77 0.67
N MET A 156 5.04 4.30 0.24
CA MET A 156 3.70 3.99 0.76
C MET A 156 2.74 3.73 -0.38
N ALA A 157 1.60 3.10 -0.09
CA ALA A 157 0.56 2.89 -1.10
C ALA A 157 -0.84 3.25 -0.60
N ALA A 158 -1.66 3.75 -1.52
CA ALA A 158 -3.06 4.09 -1.25
C ALA A 158 -3.99 2.87 -1.26
N GLY A 159 -3.58 1.77 -1.92
CA GLY A 159 -4.38 0.57 -2.09
C GLY A 159 -5.28 0.58 -3.33
N GLY A 160 -5.21 1.62 -4.16
CA GLY A 160 -5.92 1.76 -5.43
C GLY A 160 -6.25 3.21 -5.78
N LEU A 161 -6.61 3.45 -7.05
CA LEU A 161 -6.86 4.78 -7.60
C LEU A 161 -7.81 5.63 -6.75
N SER A 162 -8.98 5.09 -6.42
CA SER A 162 -10.05 5.80 -5.71
C SER A 162 -9.94 5.74 -4.18
N MET A 163 -8.91 5.05 -3.67
CA MET A 163 -8.74 4.87 -2.24
C MET A 163 -8.04 6.05 -1.57
N LEU A 164 -7.21 6.79 -2.33
CA LEU A 164 -6.50 7.95 -1.82
C LEU A 164 -7.49 9.07 -1.46
N SER A 165 -7.34 9.62 -0.27
CA SER A 165 -8.09 10.79 0.19
C SER A 165 -7.16 11.82 0.84
N ALA A 166 -7.59 13.08 0.91
CA ALA A 166 -6.84 14.13 1.57
C ALA A 166 -6.57 13.81 3.07
N ALA A 167 -7.52 13.14 3.74
CA ALA A 167 -7.37 12.73 5.13
C ALA A 167 -6.23 11.71 5.32
N MET A 168 -6.04 10.78 4.37
CA MET A 168 -4.95 9.81 4.41
C MET A 168 -3.56 10.46 4.26
N LEU A 169 -3.50 11.66 3.69
CA LEU A 169 -2.25 12.41 3.51
C LEU A 169 -1.93 13.31 4.73
N TYR A 170 -2.86 13.51 5.64
CA TYR A 170 -2.65 14.39 6.80
C TYR A 170 -1.47 13.98 7.70
N PRO A 171 -1.21 12.70 7.99
CA PRO A 171 -0.03 12.29 8.78
C PRO A 171 1.31 12.68 8.12
N LEU A 172 1.31 12.94 6.82
CA LEU A 172 2.51 13.25 6.03
C LEU A 172 2.83 14.76 5.98
N ARG A 173 2.05 15.61 6.63
CA ARG A 173 2.12 17.09 6.50
C ARG A 173 3.48 17.71 6.84
N ASP A 174 4.28 17.05 7.68
CA ASP A 174 5.60 17.53 8.08
C ASP A 174 6.74 16.99 7.19
N TYR A 175 6.39 16.30 6.09
CA TYR A 175 7.33 15.63 5.20
C TYR A 175 7.23 16.16 3.77
N LYS A 176 8.29 15.97 2.99
CA LYS A 176 8.20 16.13 1.53
C LYS A 176 7.44 14.97 0.94
N VAL A 177 6.38 15.22 0.19
CA VAL A 177 5.51 14.19 -0.39
C VAL A 177 5.48 14.29 -1.90
N VAL A 178 5.63 13.13 -2.56
CA VAL A 178 5.46 12.95 -4.01
C VAL A 178 4.48 11.81 -4.25
N LEU A 179 3.43 12.08 -5.00
CA LEU A 179 2.46 11.08 -5.44
C LEU A 179 2.83 10.58 -6.83
N PHE A 180 2.79 9.28 -7.04
CA PHE A 180 3.03 8.60 -8.32
C PHE A 180 1.78 7.84 -8.75
N PRO A 181 0.76 8.52 -9.34
CA PRO A 181 -0.40 7.85 -9.88
C PRO A 181 0.00 6.93 -11.03
N ASP A 182 -0.73 5.82 -11.19
CA ASP A 182 -0.67 5.01 -12.40
C ASP A 182 -1.12 5.85 -13.61
N THR A 183 -0.83 5.42 -14.83
CA THR A 183 -1.30 6.14 -16.01
C THR A 183 -2.52 5.48 -16.64
N ASP A 184 -3.25 6.24 -17.44
CA ASP A 184 -4.35 5.77 -18.29
C ASP A 184 -4.49 6.63 -19.56
N GLU A 185 -5.24 6.15 -20.56
CA GLU A 185 -5.42 6.82 -21.86
C GLU A 185 -5.99 8.23 -21.75
N THR A 186 -6.73 8.54 -20.67
CA THR A 186 -7.48 9.80 -20.51
C THR A 186 -6.83 10.74 -19.49
N GLY A 187 -5.79 10.28 -18.80
CA GLY A 187 -5.14 10.99 -17.71
C GLY A 187 -6.05 11.17 -16.47
N GLN A 188 -7.05 10.32 -16.30
CA GLN A 188 -7.99 10.39 -15.17
C GLN A 188 -7.30 10.06 -13.85
N ALA A 189 -6.37 9.09 -13.82
CA ALA A 189 -5.63 8.75 -12.61
C ALA A 189 -4.83 9.96 -12.11
N TYR A 190 -4.07 10.59 -13.00
CA TYR A 190 -3.33 11.81 -12.66
C TYR A 190 -4.25 12.94 -12.17
N LYS A 191 -5.34 13.23 -12.90
CA LYS A 191 -6.29 14.30 -12.54
C LYS A 191 -6.94 14.06 -11.19
N HIS A 192 -7.32 12.81 -10.91
CA HIS A 192 -7.94 12.43 -9.64
C HIS A 192 -6.96 12.66 -8.48
N TRP A 193 -5.74 12.14 -8.59
CA TRP A 193 -4.74 12.30 -7.53
C TRP A 193 -4.27 13.75 -7.36
N LYS A 194 -4.22 14.51 -8.48
CA LYS A 194 -3.95 15.95 -8.42
C LYS A 194 -5.03 16.70 -7.63
N ALA A 195 -6.31 16.39 -7.86
CA ALA A 195 -7.41 17.00 -7.10
C ALA A 195 -7.35 16.65 -5.60
N VAL A 196 -6.99 15.40 -5.26
CA VAL A 196 -6.79 14.98 -3.85
C VAL A 196 -5.63 15.75 -3.23
N ALA A 197 -4.50 15.89 -3.96
CA ALA A 197 -3.34 16.64 -3.49
C ALA A 197 -3.68 18.12 -3.27
N ASP A 198 -4.41 18.75 -4.20
CA ASP A 198 -4.83 20.14 -4.07
C ASP A 198 -5.72 20.34 -2.83
N THR A 199 -6.70 19.45 -2.63
CA THR A 199 -7.55 19.46 -1.43
C THR A 199 -6.73 19.29 -0.13
N ALA A 200 -5.72 18.42 -0.13
CA ALA A 200 -4.88 18.23 1.04
C ALA A 200 -4.00 19.46 1.31
N GLN A 201 -3.45 20.09 0.25
CA GLN A 201 -2.66 21.32 0.37
C GLN A 201 -3.51 22.47 0.91
N GLU A 202 -4.75 22.63 0.43
CA GLU A 202 -5.67 23.66 0.93
C GLU A 202 -6.04 23.44 2.41
N ASN A 203 -6.23 22.18 2.82
CA ASN A 203 -6.67 21.86 4.17
C ASN A 203 -5.54 21.90 5.21
N PHE A 204 -4.31 21.60 4.82
CA PHE A 204 -3.21 21.33 5.77
C PHE A 204 -1.99 22.21 5.56
N ASP A 205 -2.02 23.11 4.57
CA ASP A 205 -0.95 24.09 4.26
C ASP A 205 0.45 23.47 4.12
N TYR A 206 0.56 22.35 3.37
CA TYR A 206 1.85 21.76 3.03
C TYR A 206 1.93 21.34 1.56
N PRO A 207 3.11 21.47 0.90
CA PRO A 207 3.24 21.21 -0.52
C PRO A 207 3.29 19.69 -0.81
N ILE A 208 2.41 19.25 -1.70
CA ILE A 208 2.40 17.89 -2.23
C ILE A 208 2.71 17.98 -3.74
N ARG A 209 3.69 17.21 -4.20
CA ARG A 209 3.97 17.09 -5.63
C ARG A 209 3.24 15.87 -6.19
N VAL A 210 2.72 16.01 -7.40
CA VAL A 210 2.20 14.88 -8.17
C VAL A 210 3.11 14.67 -9.37
N SER A 211 3.70 13.49 -9.48
CA SER A 211 4.61 13.13 -10.55
C SER A 211 3.87 13.07 -11.88
N ARG A 212 4.46 13.65 -12.92
CA ARG A 212 3.95 13.60 -14.30
C ARG A 212 4.71 12.61 -15.17
N ILE A 213 5.64 11.86 -14.59
CA ILE A 213 6.56 11.03 -15.35
C ILE A 213 5.82 10.06 -16.29
N LEU A 214 4.80 9.38 -15.81
CA LEU A 214 4.02 8.46 -16.63
C LEU A 214 3.14 9.18 -17.64
N GLU A 215 2.59 10.35 -17.32
CA GLU A 215 1.82 11.17 -18.24
C GLU A 215 2.67 11.68 -19.42
N GLU A 216 3.93 12.04 -19.16
CA GLU A 216 4.83 12.63 -20.13
C GLU A 216 5.64 11.60 -20.92
N GLN A 217 5.99 10.47 -20.30
CA GLN A 217 6.92 9.50 -20.87
C GLN A 217 6.28 8.20 -21.36
N ALA A 218 5.11 7.79 -20.80
CA ALA A 218 4.48 6.55 -21.21
C ALA A 218 3.91 6.64 -22.64
N THR A 219 4.15 5.59 -23.42
CA THR A 219 3.58 5.42 -24.76
C THR A 219 2.06 5.24 -24.71
N CYS A 220 1.38 5.44 -25.84
CA CYS A 220 -0.07 5.19 -25.93
C CYS A 220 -0.43 3.74 -25.53
N GLN A 221 0.40 2.76 -25.90
CA GLN A 221 0.17 1.36 -25.53
C GLN A 221 0.31 1.14 -24.01
N GLN A 222 1.30 1.76 -23.38
CA GLN A 222 1.50 1.70 -21.93
C GLN A 222 0.33 2.37 -21.18
N LYS A 223 -0.17 3.51 -21.68
CA LYS A 223 -1.36 4.18 -21.13
C LYS A 223 -2.61 3.31 -21.25
N ALA A 224 -2.82 2.66 -22.38
CA ALA A 224 -3.93 1.71 -22.57
C ALA A 224 -3.83 0.50 -21.61
N ALA A 225 -2.60 0.06 -21.30
CA ALA A 225 -2.34 -1.01 -20.35
C ALA A 225 -2.45 -0.56 -18.88
N LYS A 226 -2.56 0.77 -18.60
CA LYS A 226 -2.66 1.36 -17.28
C LYS A 226 -1.49 0.97 -16.37
N ILE A 227 -0.28 1.18 -16.88
CA ILE A 227 0.94 0.78 -16.18
C ILE A 227 1.24 1.64 -14.96
N ASP A 228 1.89 1.05 -13.96
CA ASP A 228 2.51 1.72 -12.84
C ASP A 228 3.97 2.10 -13.11
N ILE A 229 4.61 2.76 -12.15
CA ILE A 229 6.01 3.21 -12.30
C ILE A 229 6.97 2.01 -12.44
N ILE A 230 6.69 0.86 -11.82
CA ILE A 230 7.51 -0.34 -11.94
C ILE A 230 7.35 -0.97 -13.33
N ASP A 231 6.13 -1.08 -13.82
CA ASP A 231 5.88 -1.56 -15.17
C ASP A 231 6.61 -0.69 -16.22
N TYR A 232 6.62 0.65 -16.01
CA TYR A 232 7.35 1.58 -16.88
C TYR A 232 8.86 1.32 -16.85
N LEU A 233 9.46 1.21 -15.66
CA LEU A 233 10.90 1.04 -15.50
C LEU A 233 11.42 -0.31 -15.99
N PHE A 234 10.58 -1.33 -15.98
CA PHE A 234 10.94 -2.68 -16.45
C PHE A 234 10.44 -3.01 -17.86
N SER A 235 9.80 -2.06 -18.56
CA SER A 235 9.26 -2.29 -19.92
C SER A 235 10.34 -2.53 -20.97
N ASP A 236 11.55 -1.97 -20.80
CA ASP A 236 12.65 -2.10 -21.75
C ASP A 236 13.46 -3.40 -21.57
N ASN A 237 13.16 -4.21 -20.55
CA ASN A 237 13.89 -5.43 -20.19
C ASN A 237 13.08 -6.72 -20.38
N ARG A 238 11.92 -6.66 -21.07
CA ARG A 238 11.07 -7.85 -21.31
C ARG A 238 10.69 -8.01 -22.77
#